data_9d97e95810730179382791d01a9a5a7b
#
_entry.id   9d97e95810730179382791d01a9a5a7b
#
_cell.length_a   1.000
_cell.length_b   1.000
_cell.length_c   1.000
_cell.angle_alpha   90.00
_cell.angle_beta   90.00
_cell.angle_gamma   90.00
#
_symmetry.space_group_name_H-M   'P 1'
#
loop_
_entity.id
_entity.type
_entity.pdbx_description
1 polymer ?
#
loop_
_entity_poly.entity_id
_entity_poly.type
_entity_poly.pdbx_seq_one_letter_code
_entity_poly.pdbx_strand_id
1 'polypeptide(L)'
;MVSHIEYTPAVANDWKQTAADVKKDYPHQFRRTLDCSTSSQLQSKLWIADVLLDLHLQHEKVALIGGWFANYITELLIGIGVSLVHNFEIDEDAKNISYKYNKRYKDNGKYQCSIKDVMTQKMEEDFNLVINSSCEHMYPMQKFRELNPELNCYYVLQSTDEEQYDDHINCVGSEEELALQANIIDVLYSGKIKLDN
;
A
#
# COMPACT_ATOMS: atom_id res chain seq x y z
N MET A 1 -16.30 -6.47 -10.30
CA MET A 1 -16.79 -5.38 -9.43
C MET A 1 -16.46 -4.07 -10.14
N VAL A 2 -17.41 -3.17 -10.34
CA VAL A 2 -17.14 -1.85 -10.94
C VAL A 2 -16.81 -0.92 -9.78
N SER A 3 -15.62 -0.32 -9.79
CA SER A 3 -15.25 0.65 -8.75
C SER A 3 -16.21 1.84 -8.76
N HIS A 4 -16.68 2.25 -7.59
CA HIS A 4 -17.51 3.43 -7.40
C HIS A 4 -16.69 4.71 -7.18
N ILE A 5 -15.37 4.60 -7.18
CA ILE A 5 -14.46 5.72 -6.95
C ILE A 5 -14.16 6.41 -8.29
N GLU A 6 -14.63 7.64 -8.44
CA GLU A 6 -14.30 8.46 -9.60
C GLU A 6 -12.91 9.10 -9.44
N TYR A 7 -12.06 8.85 -10.43
CA TYR A 7 -10.73 9.43 -10.50
C TYR A 7 -10.79 10.84 -11.10
N THR A 8 -10.37 11.85 -10.35
CA THR A 8 -10.48 13.25 -10.84
C THR A 8 -9.29 13.64 -11.72
N PRO A 9 -9.53 14.31 -12.88
CA PRO A 9 -8.47 14.75 -13.81
C PRO A 9 -7.42 15.70 -13.21
N ALA A 10 -7.76 16.44 -12.17
CA ALA A 10 -6.84 17.37 -11.50
C ALA A 10 -5.63 16.65 -10.89
N VAL A 11 -5.85 15.49 -10.29
CA VAL A 11 -4.80 14.66 -9.68
C VAL A 11 -3.84 14.11 -10.74
N ALA A 12 -4.38 13.68 -11.88
CA ALA A 12 -3.55 13.19 -12.99
C ALA A 12 -2.59 14.26 -13.55
N ASN A 13 -2.96 15.54 -13.48
CA ASN A 13 -2.07 16.64 -13.90
C ASN A 13 -0.92 16.87 -12.92
N ASP A 14 -1.20 16.83 -11.62
CA ASP A 14 -0.16 16.94 -10.58
C ASP A 14 0.83 15.78 -10.68
N TRP A 15 0.37 14.58 -11.01
CA TRP A 15 1.23 13.42 -11.16
C TRP A 15 2.11 13.46 -12.40
N LYS A 16 1.63 14.02 -13.54
CA LYS A 16 2.49 14.24 -14.71
C LYS A 16 3.66 15.15 -14.40
N GLN A 17 3.40 16.25 -13.67
CA GLN A 17 4.47 17.14 -13.22
C GLN A 17 5.40 16.42 -12.24
N THR A 18 4.86 15.71 -11.27
CA THR A 18 5.64 14.92 -10.30
C THR A 18 6.52 13.88 -11.01
N ALA A 19 6.00 13.16 -12.01
CA ALA A 19 6.80 12.20 -12.78
C ALA A 19 7.95 12.89 -13.55
N ALA A 20 7.73 14.08 -14.10
CA ALA A 20 8.77 14.87 -14.73
C ALA A 20 9.86 15.30 -13.75
N ASP A 21 9.47 15.73 -12.55
CA ASP A 21 10.38 16.12 -11.47
C ASP A 21 11.17 14.90 -10.96
N VAL A 22 10.54 13.74 -10.81
CA VAL A 22 11.22 12.49 -10.44
C VAL A 22 12.22 12.08 -11.51
N LYS A 23 11.87 12.15 -12.79
CA LYS A 23 12.80 11.85 -13.90
C LYS A 23 14.04 12.73 -13.85
N LYS A 24 13.89 13.98 -13.45
CA LYS A 24 14.99 14.95 -13.31
C LYS A 24 15.84 14.69 -12.08
N ASP A 25 15.21 14.54 -10.92
CA ASP A 25 15.87 14.53 -9.60
C ASP A 25 16.34 13.12 -9.21
N TYR A 26 15.62 12.07 -9.68
CA TYR A 26 15.86 10.65 -9.38
C TYR A 26 15.83 9.80 -10.67
N PRO A 27 16.72 10.05 -11.66
CA PRO A 27 16.65 9.40 -12.98
C PRO A 27 16.77 7.87 -12.90
N HIS A 28 17.45 7.32 -11.89
CA HIS A 28 17.58 5.88 -11.65
C HIS A 28 16.29 5.23 -11.13
N GLN A 29 15.37 6.02 -10.52
CA GLN A 29 14.05 5.56 -10.05
C GLN A 29 12.94 5.76 -11.09
N PHE A 30 13.22 6.40 -12.22
CA PHE A 30 12.17 6.80 -13.17
C PHE A 30 11.41 5.60 -13.77
N ARG A 31 12.07 4.48 -14.04
CA ARG A 31 11.39 3.27 -14.50
C ARG A 31 10.34 2.80 -13.48
N ARG A 32 10.73 2.73 -12.21
CA ARG A 32 9.84 2.37 -11.09
C ARG A 32 8.64 3.31 -10.98
N THR A 33 8.81 4.59 -11.33
CA THR A 33 7.72 5.58 -11.39
C THR A 33 6.69 5.23 -12.46
N LEU A 34 7.11 4.65 -13.57
CA LEU A 34 6.20 4.17 -14.61
C LEU A 34 5.49 2.89 -14.14
N ASP A 35 6.22 1.97 -13.51
CA ASP A 35 5.69 0.70 -13.02
C ASP A 35 4.58 0.93 -11.96
N CYS A 36 4.78 1.90 -11.03
CA CYS A 36 3.76 2.23 -10.02
C CYS A 36 2.52 2.94 -10.59
N SER A 37 2.55 3.37 -11.85
CA SER A 37 1.47 4.13 -12.49
C SER A 37 0.68 3.32 -13.53
N THR A 38 0.85 2.01 -13.54
CA THR A 38 0.13 1.10 -14.46
C THR A 38 -1.34 0.97 -14.09
N SER A 39 -2.16 0.54 -15.05
CA SER A 39 -3.59 0.26 -14.82
C SER A 39 -3.80 -0.87 -13.82
N SER A 40 -2.93 -1.89 -13.83
CA SER A 40 -2.97 -3.01 -12.87
C SER A 40 -2.74 -2.52 -11.44
N GLN A 41 -1.76 -1.62 -11.23
CA GLN A 41 -1.53 -1.01 -9.92
C GLN A 41 -2.76 -0.21 -9.45
N LEU A 42 -3.36 0.60 -10.33
CA LEU A 42 -4.58 1.32 -9.98
C LEU A 42 -5.73 0.36 -9.63
N GLN A 43 -5.99 -0.65 -10.45
CA GLN A 43 -7.07 -1.63 -10.21
C GLN A 43 -6.89 -2.37 -8.88
N SER A 44 -5.66 -2.79 -8.56
CA SER A 44 -5.33 -3.41 -7.28
C SER A 44 -5.68 -2.50 -6.09
N LYS A 45 -5.37 -1.20 -6.16
CA LYS A 45 -5.63 -0.24 -5.07
C LYS A 45 -7.10 0.17 -5.00
N LEU A 46 -7.78 0.28 -6.13
CA LEU A 46 -9.23 0.46 -6.19
C LEU A 46 -9.97 -0.70 -5.51
N TRP A 47 -9.55 -1.92 -5.77
CA TRP A 47 -10.13 -3.10 -5.12
C TRP A 47 -10.01 -3.03 -3.59
N ILE A 48 -8.86 -2.64 -3.05
CA ILE A 48 -8.70 -2.42 -1.59
C ILE A 48 -9.73 -1.40 -1.09
N ALA A 49 -9.83 -0.25 -1.75
CA ALA A 49 -10.72 0.82 -1.33
C ALA A 49 -12.20 0.40 -1.39
N ASP A 50 -12.62 -0.30 -2.45
CA ASP A 50 -13.99 -0.81 -2.60
C ASP A 50 -14.34 -1.81 -1.48
N VAL A 51 -13.45 -2.76 -1.18
CA VAL A 51 -13.65 -3.73 -0.09
C VAL A 51 -13.76 -3.03 1.27
N LEU A 52 -12.91 -2.05 1.55
CA LEU A 52 -12.95 -1.29 2.80
C LEU A 52 -14.27 -0.51 2.95
N LEU A 53 -14.80 0.07 1.85
CA LEU A 53 -16.11 0.72 1.85
C LEU A 53 -17.24 -0.27 2.12
N ASP A 54 -17.25 -1.42 1.46
CA ASP A 54 -18.28 -2.45 1.59
C ASP A 54 -18.31 -3.04 3.01
N LEU A 55 -17.16 -3.17 3.66
CA LEU A 55 -17.07 -3.67 5.03
C LEU A 55 -17.48 -2.62 6.09
N HIS A 56 -17.70 -1.36 5.70
CA HIS A 56 -18.08 -0.25 6.60
C HIS A 56 -17.20 -0.12 7.85
N LEU A 57 -15.93 -0.51 7.74
CA LEU A 57 -14.99 -0.41 8.84
C LEU A 57 -14.53 1.04 9.00
N GLN A 58 -14.45 1.53 10.24
CA GLN A 58 -13.89 2.86 10.51
C GLN A 58 -12.37 2.77 10.53
N HIS A 59 -11.73 3.57 9.69
CA HIS A 59 -10.27 3.61 9.57
C HIS A 59 -9.77 5.05 9.75
N GLU A 60 -9.39 5.40 10.97
CA GLU A 60 -8.87 6.74 11.22
C GLU A 60 -7.40 6.84 10.85
N LYS A 61 -6.60 5.85 11.26
CA LYS A 61 -5.15 5.84 11.11
C LYS A 61 -4.69 4.52 10.48
N VAL A 62 -4.07 4.63 9.31
CA VAL A 62 -3.63 3.48 8.51
C VAL A 62 -2.11 3.42 8.46
N ALA A 63 -1.53 2.25 8.81
CA ALA A 63 -0.15 1.93 8.50
C ALA A 63 -0.09 1.26 7.13
N LEU A 64 0.64 1.85 6.20
CA LEU A 64 0.95 1.27 4.90
C LEU A 64 2.37 0.71 4.96
N ILE A 65 2.52 -0.60 4.76
CA ILE A 65 3.80 -1.29 4.83
C ILE A 65 4.36 -1.47 3.42
N GLY A 66 5.59 -0.98 3.20
CA GLY A 66 6.24 -1.08 1.90
C GLY A 66 5.41 -0.45 0.78
N GLY A 67 4.75 0.68 1.09
CA GLY A 67 3.84 1.32 0.15
C GLY A 67 4.53 2.01 -1.03
N TRP A 68 5.86 1.91 -1.08
CA TRP A 68 6.68 2.50 -2.12
C TRP A 68 6.39 3.99 -2.28
N PHE A 69 5.94 4.44 -3.44
CA PHE A 69 5.58 5.86 -3.64
C PHE A 69 4.19 6.20 -3.10
N ALA A 70 3.40 5.21 -2.70
CA ALA A 70 2.06 5.33 -2.10
C ALA A 70 1.12 6.28 -2.87
N ASN A 71 1.29 6.37 -4.20
CA ASN A 71 0.62 7.37 -5.03
C ASN A 71 -0.90 7.14 -5.12
N TYR A 72 -1.37 5.99 -5.62
CA TYR A 72 -2.81 5.71 -5.72
C TYR A 72 -3.45 5.44 -4.37
N ILE A 73 -2.81 4.60 -3.56
CA ILE A 73 -3.41 4.09 -2.34
C ILE A 73 -3.69 5.20 -1.32
N THR A 74 -2.79 6.18 -1.17
CA THR A 74 -3.00 7.30 -0.25
C THR A 74 -4.24 8.11 -0.61
N GLU A 75 -4.39 8.45 -1.90
CA GLU A 75 -5.52 9.24 -2.35
C GLU A 75 -6.83 8.50 -2.16
N LEU A 76 -6.87 7.21 -2.50
CA LEU A 76 -8.06 6.38 -2.37
C LEU A 76 -8.45 6.23 -0.89
N LEU A 77 -7.50 5.96 0.00
CA LEU A 77 -7.76 5.84 1.43
C LEU A 77 -8.30 7.15 2.04
N ILE A 78 -7.68 8.29 1.70
CA ILE A 78 -8.18 9.60 2.15
C ILE A 78 -9.58 9.88 1.54
N GLY A 79 -9.80 9.48 0.30
CA GLY A 79 -11.10 9.62 -0.40
C GLY A 79 -12.24 8.87 0.28
N ILE A 80 -11.97 7.71 0.88
CA ILE A 80 -12.95 6.92 1.65
C ILE A 80 -13.04 7.29 3.14
N GLY A 81 -12.34 8.35 3.57
CA GLY A 81 -12.48 8.92 4.90
C GLY A 81 -11.36 8.63 5.89
N VAL A 82 -10.25 8.00 5.47
CA VAL A 82 -9.06 7.84 6.32
C VAL A 82 -8.49 9.20 6.69
N SER A 83 -8.20 9.42 7.97
CA SER A 83 -7.67 10.69 8.48
C SER A 83 -6.17 10.81 8.28
N LEU A 84 -5.43 9.71 8.43
CA LEU A 84 -3.97 9.67 8.30
C LEU A 84 -3.51 8.36 7.67
N VAL A 85 -2.68 8.46 6.63
CA VAL A 85 -1.90 7.36 6.07
C VAL A 85 -0.44 7.54 6.45
N HIS A 86 0.12 6.59 7.21
CA HIS A 86 1.52 6.55 7.56
C HIS A 86 2.21 5.42 6.79
N ASN A 87 3.02 5.76 5.79
CA ASN A 87 3.79 4.82 5.00
C ASN A 87 5.11 4.48 5.70
N PHE A 88 5.44 3.20 5.83
CA PHE A 88 6.70 2.68 6.34
C PHE A 88 7.49 2.09 5.20
N GLU A 89 8.64 2.65 4.92
CA GLU A 89 9.47 2.33 3.76
C GLU A 89 10.92 2.14 4.20
N ILE A 90 11.67 1.30 3.50
CA ILE A 90 13.10 1.07 3.77
C ILE A 90 14.02 1.87 2.82
N ASP A 91 13.50 2.26 1.66
CA ASP A 91 14.22 3.02 0.62
C ASP A 91 14.00 4.52 0.81
N GLU A 92 15.07 5.28 1.06
CA GLU A 92 15.00 6.73 1.28
C GLU A 92 14.57 7.49 0.02
N ASP A 93 14.97 7.03 -1.17
CA ASP A 93 14.53 7.64 -2.43
C ASP A 93 13.04 7.42 -2.63
N ALA A 94 12.53 6.21 -2.33
CA ALA A 94 11.10 5.93 -2.39
C ALA A 94 10.32 6.84 -1.43
N LYS A 95 10.80 7.05 -0.19
CA LYS A 95 10.21 8.03 0.74
C LYS A 95 10.18 9.42 0.15
N ASN A 96 11.30 9.92 -0.38
CA ASN A 96 11.38 11.28 -0.92
C ASN A 96 10.47 11.47 -2.13
N ILE A 97 10.37 10.46 -3.00
CA ILE A 97 9.46 10.45 -4.15
C ILE A 97 8.00 10.37 -3.68
N SER A 98 7.70 9.54 -2.65
CA SER A 98 6.36 9.45 -2.08
C SER A 98 5.85 10.81 -1.57
N TYR A 99 6.72 11.62 -0.98
CA TYR A 99 6.39 12.99 -0.56
C TYR A 99 6.10 13.93 -1.73
N LYS A 100 6.70 13.70 -2.91
CA LYS A 100 6.37 14.49 -4.12
C LYS A 100 4.97 14.12 -4.61
N TYR A 101 4.64 12.82 -4.71
CA TYR A 101 3.32 12.34 -5.15
C TYR A 101 2.20 12.71 -4.17
N ASN A 102 2.48 12.64 -2.88
CA ASN A 102 1.49 12.88 -1.82
C ASN A 102 1.62 14.28 -1.18
N LYS A 103 2.25 15.24 -1.87
CA LYS A 103 2.56 16.57 -1.33
C LYS A 103 1.36 17.25 -0.68
N ARG A 104 0.20 17.25 -1.36
CA ARG A 104 -1.02 17.87 -0.84
C ARG A 104 -1.51 17.25 0.47
N TYR A 105 -1.37 15.93 0.61
CA TYR A 105 -1.77 15.21 1.82
C TYR A 105 -0.76 15.37 2.94
N LYS A 106 0.52 15.40 2.61
CA LYS A 106 1.60 15.70 3.55
C LYS A 106 1.44 17.13 4.12
N ASP A 107 1.22 18.13 3.26
CA ASP A 107 1.08 19.53 3.68
C ASP A 107 -0.16 19.74 4.58
N ASN A 108 -1.18 18.90 4.46
CA ASN A 108 -2.40 18.91 5.29
C ASN A 108 -2.34 17.94 6.49
N GLY A 109 -1.20 17.31 6.76
CA GLY A 109 -1.03 16.38 7.88
C GLY A 109 -1.73 15.03 7.72
N LYS A 110 -2.18 14.69 6.50
CA LYS A 110 -2.89 13.43 6.21
C LYS A 110 -2.00 12.32 5.66
N TYR A 111 -0.75 12.61 5.37
CA TYR A 111 0.23 11.65 4.89
C TYR A 111 1.58 11.85 5.60
N GLN A 112 2.17 10.74 6.02
CA GLN A 112 3.52 10.67 6.57
C GLN A 112 4.26 9.49 5.93
N CYS A 113 5.60 9.56 5.89
CA CYS A 113 6.43 8.44 5.49
C CYS A 113 7.66 8.37 6.39
N SER A 114 7.90 7.22 7.01
CA SER A 114 9.04 6.95 7.88
C SER A 114 9.94 5.89 7.28
N ILE A 115 11.26 6.06 7.41
CA ILE A 115 12.21 5.00 7.11
C ILE A 115 12.23 4.04 8.28
N LYS A 116 11.71 2.83 8.06
CA LYS A 116 11.62 1.79 9.08
C LYS A 116 11.42 0.43 8.44
N ASP A 117 12.28 -0.52 8.79
CA ASP A 117 12.06 -1.93 8.50
C ASP A 117 11.11 -2.53 9.55
N VAL A 118 9.83 -2.57 9.23
CA VAL A 118 8.78 -3.07 10.13
C VAL A 118 8.85 -4.58 10.37
N MET A 119 9.66 -5.32 9.60
CA MET A 119 9.89 -6.74 9.82
C MET A 119 10.95 -7.01 10.89
N THR A 120 11.68 -5.99 11.32
CA THR A 120 12.74 -6.08 12.35
C THR A 120 12.59 -5.08 13.48
N GLN A 121 11.74 -4.04 13.29
CA GLN A 121 11.54 -2.97 14.26
C GLN A 121 10.06 -2.88 14.64
N LYS A 122 9.81 -2.87 15.95
CA LYS A 122 8.46 -2.75 16.52
C LYS A 122 7.82 -1.40 16.16
N MET A 123 6.50 -1.41 15.94
CA MET A 123 5.71 -0.19 15.79
C MET A 123 5.61 0.53 17.13
N GLU A 124 5.74 1.86 17.11
CA GLU A 124 5.66 2.72 18.30
C GLU A 124 4.32 3.43 18.41
N GLU A 125 3.48 3.26 17.41
CA GLU A 125 2.20 3.94 17.27
C GLU A 125 1.07 2.93 17.07
N ASP A 126 -0.14 3.29 17.51
CA ASP A 126 -1.34 2.51 17.25
C ASP A 126 -1.95 2.85 15.89
N PHE A 127 -2.46 1.82 15.23
CA PHE A 127 -3.16 1.92 13.96
C PHE A 127 -4.47 1.14 14.01
N ASN A 128 -5.49 1.61 13.28
CA ASN A 128 -6.76 0.89 13.14
C ASN A 128 -6.69 -0.15 12.02
N LEU A 129 -5.82 0.08 11.05
CA LEU A 129 -5.64 -0.74 9.87
C LEU A 129 -4.17 -0.80 9.47
N VAL A 130 -3.70 -1.98 9.17
CA VAL A 130 -2.39 -2.24 8.54
C VAL A 130 -2.64 -2.76 7.13
N ILE A 131 -2.07 -2.10 6.12
CA ILE A 131 -2.14 -2.51 4.73
C ILE A 131 -0.75 -2.91 4.24
N ASN A 132 -0.63 -4.12 3.72
CA ASN A 132 0.49 -4.56 2.91
C ASN A 132 -0.05 -5.08 1.57
N SER A 133 0.15 -4.32 0.52
CA SER A 133 -0.33 -4.66 -0.83
C SER A 133 0.76 -5.24 -1.72
N SER A 134 1.83 -5.75 -1.12
CA SER A 134 3.02 -6.29 -1.79
C SER A 134 3.69 -7.33 -0.88
N CYS A 135 2.90 -8.29 -0.35
CA CYS A 135 3.39 -9.31 0.57
C CYS A 135 4.44 -10.22 -0.08
N GLU A 136 4.42 -10.36 -1.40
CA GLU A 136 5.39 -11.13 -2.18
C GLU A 136 6.83 -10.62 -2.07
N HIS A 137 7.02 -9.34 -1.78
CA HIS A 137 8.36 -8.73 -1.67
C HIS A 137 8.97 -8.80 -0.27
N MET A 138 8.28 -9.37 0.72
CA MET A 138 8.78 -9.38 2.09
C MET A 138 8.48 -10.70 2.81
N TYR A 139 9.07 -10.86 4.00
CA TYR A 139 8.80 -12.03 4.84
C TYR A 139 7.31 -12.12 5.21
N PRO A 140 6.80 -13.34 5.52
CA PRO A 140 5.42 -13.52 5.95
C PRO A 140 4.99 -12.54 7.03
N MET A 141 3.78 -12.00 6.91
CA MET A 141 3.22 -11.00 7.84
C MET A 141 3.04 -11.54 9.27
N GLN A 142 3.13 -12.85 9.49
CA GLN A 142 3.25 -13.44 10.81
C GLN A 142 4.41 -12.81 11.59
N LYS A 143 5.58 -12.61 10.96
CA LYS A 143 6.76 -12.00 11.61
C LYS A 143 6.48 -10.59 12.11
N PHE A 144 5.76 -9.77 11.32
CA PHE A 144 5.32 -8.44 11.74
C PHE A 144 4.37 -8.51 12.94
N ARG A 145 3.39 -9.42 12.91
CA ARG A 145 2.41 -9.58 13.99
C ARG A 145 3.05 -10.07 15.29
N GLU A 146 4.00 -11.00 15.20
CA GLU A 146 4.76 -11.49 16.37
C GLU A 146 5.60 -10.38 17.01
N LEU A 147 6.12 -9.45 16.20
CA LEU A 147 6.87 -8.29 16.69
C LEU A 147 5.96 -7.24 17.34
N ASN A 148 4.68 -7.21 16.96
CA ASN A 148 3.69 -6.21 17.39
C ASN A 148 2.43 -6.86 17.99
N PRO A 149 2.54 -7.71 19.03
CA PRO A 149 1.41 -8.48 19.55
C PRO A 149 0.32 -7.64 20.21
N GLU A 150 0.63 -6.40 20.58
CA GLU A 150 -0.33 -5.45 21.16
C GLU A 150 -1.13 -4.66 20.12
N LEU A 151 -0.75 -4.69 18.84
CA LEU A 151 -1.54 -4.04 17.79
C LEU A 151 -2.88 -4.74 17.60
N ASN A 152 -3.94 -4.08 18.04
CA ASN A 152 -5.32 -4.53 17.84
C ASN A 152 -5.92 -3.78 16.65
N CYS A 153 -5.69 -4.28 15.44
CA CYS A 153 -6.08 -3.64 14.19
C CYS A 153 -6.55 -4.65 13.15
N TYR A 154 -7.19 -4.15 12.11
CA TYR A 154 -7.47 -4.93 10.90
C TYR A 154 -6.24 -5.02 10.01
N TYR A 155 -6.19 -6.08 9.20
CA TYR A 155 -5.13 -6.29 8.20
C TYR A 155 -5.74 -6.40 6.82
N VAL A 156 -5.20 -5.68 5.85
CA VAL A 156 -5.42 -5.88 4.42
C VAL A 156 -4.11 -6.34 3.81
N LEU A 157 -4.13 -7.55 3.27
CA LEU A 157 -2.96 -8.19 2.69
C LEU A 157 -3.25 -8.53 1.23
N GLN A 158 -2.34 -8.17 0.34
CA GLN A 158 -2.34 -8.62 -1.05
C GLN A 158 -1.00 -9.26 -1.38
N SER A 159 -1.05 -10.27 -2.24
CA SER A 159 0.11 -10.95 -2.80
C SER A 159 -0.23 -11.47 -4.19
N THR A 160 0.73 -12.09 -4.85
CA THR A 160 0.61 -12.69 -6.19
C THR A 160 1.18 -14.10 -6.20
N ASP A 161 0.83 -14.86 -7.25
CA ASP A 161 1.42 -16.15 -7.59
C ASP A 161 2.54 -16.05 -8.65
N GLU A 162 2.96 -14.82 -9.01
CA GLU A 162 3.99 -14.57 -10.04
C GLU A 162 5.41 -14.75 -9.48
N GLU A 163 5.92 -15.97 -9.45
CA GLU A 163 7.27 -16.33 -8.95
C GLU A 163 8.42 -15.98 -9.92
N GLN A 164 8.12 -15.45 -11.10
CA GLN A 164 9.10 -15.19 -12.15
C GLN A 164 9.99 -13.97 -11.92
N TYR A 165 9.71 -13.18 -10.89
CA TYR A 165 10.47 -11.98 -10.53
C TYR A 165 11.43 -12.27 -9.39
N ASP A 166 12.70 -11.88 -9.52
CA ASP A 166 13.75 -12.18 -8.54
C ASP A 166 13.51 -11.60 -7.15
N ASP A 167 12.72 -10.54 -7.05
CA ASP A 167 12.36 -9.86 -5.80
C ASP A 167 11.04 -10.37 -5.18
N HIS A 168 10.37 -11.34 -5.82
CA HIS A 168 9.20 -12.01 -5.28
C HIS A 168 9.64 -13.21 -4.42
N ILE A 169 9.87 -12.96 -3.15
CA ILE A 169 10.41 -13.96 -2.20
C ILE A 169 9.33 -14.72 -1.43
N ASN A 170 8.06 -14.29 -1.52
CA ASN A 170 6.95 -14.80 -0.72
C ASN A 170 5.63 -14.78 -1.49
N CYS A 171 5.60 -15.38 -2.68
CA CYS A 171 4.39 -15.57 -3.46
C CYS A 171 3.45 -16.56 -2.76
N VAL A 172 2.16 -16.50 -3.09
CA VAL A 172 1.14 -17.44 -2.61
C VAL A 172 0.24 -17.90 -3.75
N GLY A 173 -0.17 -19.17 -3.72
CA GLY A 173 -1.08 -19.75 -4.71
C GLY A 173 -2.56 -19.52 -4.39
N SER A 174 -2.89 -19.15 -3.14
CA SER A 174 -4.29 -18.93 -2.71
C SER A 174 -4.43 -17.91 -1.57
N GLU A 175 -5.66 -17.47 -1.37
CA GLU A 175 -6.04 -16.58 -0.27
C GLU A 175 -5.86 -17.27 1.09
N GLU A 176 -6.15 -18.56 1.17
CA GLU A 176 -5.98 -19.38 2.37
C GLU A 176 -4.49 -19.48 2.75
N GLU A 177 -3.63 -19.62 1.75
CA GLU A 177 -2.18 -19.66 1.96
C GLU A 177 -1.67 -18.31 2.51
N LEU A 178 -2.14 -17.18 1.96
CA LEU A 178 -1.80 -15.84 2.46
C LEU A 178 -2.25 -15.66 3.92
N ALA A 179 -3.49 -16.06 4.24
CA ALA A 179 -4.02 -16.00 5.60
C ALA A 179 -3.20 -16.88 6.57
N LEU A 180 -2.85 -18.10 6.13
CA LEU A 180 -2.02 -19.03 6.90
C LEU A 180 -0.62 -18.47 7.17
N GLN A 181 0.05 -17.93 6.14
CA GLN A 181 1.37 -17.31 6.28
C GLN A 181 1.35 -16.09 7.21
N ALA A 182 0.25 -15.35 7.25
CA ALA A 182 0.07 -14.23 8.14
C ALA A 182 -0.39 -14.62 9.54
N ASN A 183 -0.67 -15.92 9.79
CA ASN A 183 -1.29 -16.44 11.02
C ASN A 183 -2.61 -15.71 11.34
N ILE A 184 -3.46 -15.49 10.32
CA ILE A 184 -4.79 -14.87 10.44
C ILE A 184 -5.84 -15.97 10.39
N ILE A 185 -6.73 -15.98 11.39
CA ILE A 185 -7.82 -16.96 11.52
C ILE A 185 -9.16 -16.35 11.12
N ASP A 186 -9.43 -15.14 11.58
CA ASP A 186 -10.69 -14.45 11.33
C ASP A 186 -10.57 -13.59 10.05
N VAL A 187 -11.11 -14.12 8.96
CA VAL A 187 -11.08 -13.47 7.64
C VAL A 187 -12.44 -12.87 7.35
N LEU A 188 -12.53 -11.54 7.25
CA LEU A 188 -13.76 -10.81 6.92
C LEU A 188 -14.07 -10.82 5.42
N TYR A 189 -13.04 -10.84 4.59
CA TYR A 189 -13.13 -10.87 3.14
C TYR A 189 -11.94 -11.60 2.55
N SER A 190 -12.16 -12.40 1.52
CA SER A 190 -11.10 -12.95 0.66
C SER A 190 -11.55 -12.97 -0.80
N GLY A 191 -10.60 -12.93 -1.72
CA GLY A 191 -10.88 -12.98 -3.14
C GLY A 191 -9.65 -12.83 -4.01
N LYS A 192 -9.85 -13.05 -5.31
CA LYS A 192 -8.84 -12.89 -6.36
C LYS A 192 -9.34 -11.96 -7.45
N ILE A 193 -8.43 -11.15 -7.96
CA ILE A 193 -8.66 -10.41 -9.21
C ILE A 193 -7.59 -10.79 -10.22
N LYS A 194 -7.98 -10.85 -11.47
CA LYS A 194 -7.04 -10.95 -12.57
C LYS A 194 -6.71 -9.53 -13.02
N LEU A 195 -5.44 -9.19 -12.97
CA LEU A 195 -4.92 -7.92 -13.46
C LEU A 195 -4.43 -8.10 -14.90
N ASP A 196 -4.80 -7.18 -15.78
CA ASP A 196 -4.31 -7.17 -17.15
C ASP A 196 -2.92 -6.49 -17.15
N ASN A 197 -1.90 -7.28 -17.47
CA ASN A 197 -0.51 -6.83 -17.62
C ASN A 197 -0.26 -6.28 -19.02
#